data_e2b2ce627024f4bd46cac83ad629966f
#
_entry.id   e2b2ce627024f4bd46cac83ad629966f
#
_cell.length_a   1.000
_cell.length_b   1.000
_cell.length_c   1.000
_cell.angle_alpha   90.00
_cell.angle_beta   90.00
_cell.angle_gamma   90.00
#
_symmetry.space_group_name_H-M   'P 1'
#
loop_
_entity.id
_entity.type
_entity.pdbx_description
1 polymer ?
#
loop_
_entity_poly.entity_id
_entity_poly.type
_entity_poly.pdbx_seq_one_letter_code
_entity_poly.pdbx_strand_id
1 'polypeptide(L)'
;MARCAQGCDPPIVALRCAIVDDKPEFLEAARNLLERQGVAVVGLVSSAADAVERVQELAPDVTLVDVDLGGASGFELARRLPDTQVILISAYDEEDFAELVAESPAAGFLSKPQLSRRAISDLLSRR
;
A
#
# COMPACT_ATOMS: atom_id res chain seq x y z
N MET A 1 -4.67 -23.16 -16.55
CA MET A 1 -3.92 -23.24 -16.59
C MET A 1 -3.70 -23.28 -16.82
N ALA A 2 -3.45 -22.90 -16.75
CA ALA A 2 -2.74 -22.82 -16.91
C ALA A 2 -2.58 -22.65 -17.06
N ARG A 3 -2.19 -22.14 -17.25
CA ARG A 3 -1.53 -21.97 -17.44
C ARG A 3 -1.06 -22.13 -17.66
N CYS A 4 -0.86 -21.98 -17.73
CA CYS A 4 0.02 -22.17 -17.97
C CYS A 4 0.30 -22.54 -18.23
N ALA A 5 0.44 -22.64 -18.47
CA ALA A 5 1.06 -22.96 -18.77
C ALA A 5 1.46 -23.11 -19.06
N GLN A 6 1.63 -22.93 -19.22
CA GLN A 6 2.19 -22.92 -19.38
C GLN A 6 2.52 -22.60 -19.16
N GLY A 7 2.76 -22.54 -18.95
CA GLY A 7 3.15 -21.98 -18.50
C GLY A 7 3.02 -21.49 -17.96
N CYS A 8 2.90 -21.34 -17.61
CA CYS A 8 2.76 -20.78 -17.04
C CYS A 8 2.90 -20.40 -16.22
N ASP A 9 3.49 -20.20 -16.09
CA ASP A 9 3.83 -19.61 -15.22
C ASP A 9 3.40 -18.99 -14.65
N PRO A 10 3.34 -18.82 -13.97
CA PRO A 10 2.82 -18.04 -13.38
C PRO A 10 3.09 -17.32 -13.14
N PRO A 11 3.18 -17.57 -13.07
CA PRO A 11 3.36 -16.76 -12.42
C PRO A 11 3.22 -15.67 -12.23
N ILE A 12 3.05 -15.43 -12.63
CA ILE A 12 3.16 -14.03 -12.35
C ILE A 12 1.83 -13.56 -11.87
N VAL A 13 1.68 -13.69 -10.59
CA VAL A 13 0.54 -13.09 -9.93
C VAL A 13 0.90 -11.63 -9.74
N ALA A 14 0.14 -10.73 -10.32
CA ALA A 14 0.35 -9.30 -10.11
C ALA A 14 0.14 -9.00 -8.63
N LEU A 15 1.05 -8.20 -8.08
CA LEU A 15 0.90 -7.74 -6.71
C LEU A 15 -0.37 -6.91 -6.61
N ARG A 16 -1.27 -7.28 -5.70
CA ARG A 16 -2.54 -6.59 -5.52
C ARG A 16 -2.39 -5.53 -4.44
N CYS A 17 -2.68 -4.29 -4.78
CA CYS A 17 -2.41 -3.13 -3.93
C CYS A 17 -3.65 -2.27 -3.75
N ALA A 18 -3.93 -1.88 -2.50
CA ALA A 18 -4.92 -0.85 -2.21
C ALA A 18 -4.18 0.39 -1.73
N ILE A 19 -4.73 1.56 -1.97
CA ILE A 19 -4.11 2.82 -1.58
C ILE A 19 -5.11 3.64 -0.78
N VAL A 20 -4.70 4.08 0.41
CA VAL A 20 -5.52 4.91 1.29
C VAL A 20 -4.86 6.27 1.46
N ASP A 21 -5.49 7.32 0.97
CA ASP A 21 -4.97 8.67 1.03
C ASP A 21 -6.14 9.64 0.84
N ASP A 22 -6.17 10.74 1.58
CA ASP A 22 -7.27 11.68 1.49
C ASP A 22 -7.14 12.68 0.33
N LYS A 23 -6.06 12.57 -0.46
CA LYS A 23 -5.83 13.46 -1.61
C LYS A 23 -6.12 12.73 -2.92
N PRO A 24 -7.23 13.07 -3.61
CA PRO A 24 -7.59 12.35 -4.84
C PRO A 24 -6.52 12.43 -5.93
N GLU A 25 -5.81 13.54 -6.02
CA GLU A 25 -4.76 13.72 -7.02
C GLU A 25 -3.63 12.71 -6.83
N PHE A 26 -3.26 12.48 -5.57
CA PHE A 26 -2.23 11.49 -5.29
C PHE A 26 -2.72 10.08 -5.60
N LEU A 27 -3.96 9.76 -5.23
CA LEU A 27 -4.53 8.45 -5.50
C LEU A 27 -4.47 8.12 -7.00
N GLU A 28 -4.88 9.07 -7.84
CA GLU A 28 -4.84 8.89 -9.29
C GLU A 28 -3.42 8.72 -9.80
N ALA A 29 -2.51 9.59 -9.35
CA ALA A 29 -1.12 9.54 -9.81
C ALA A 29 -0.45 8.24 -9.40
N ALA A 30 -0.67 7.81 -8.16
CA ALA A 30 -0.07 6.59 -7.64
C ALA A 30 -0.62 5.37 -8.39
N ARG A 31 -1.94 5.33 -8.63
CA ARG A 31 -2.54 4.24 -9.40
C ARG A 31 -1.91 4.15 -10.79
N ASN A 32 -1.84 5.27 -11.49
CA ASN A 32 -1.28 5.28 -12.84
C ASN A 32 0.18 4.83 -12.86
N LEU A 33 0.96 5.30 -11.92
CA LEU A 33 2.36 4.92 -11.81
C LEU A 33 2.51 3.41 -11.58
N LEU A 34 1.80 2.89 -10.59
CA LEU A 34 1.94 1.49 -10.19
C LEU A 34 1.37 0.55 -11.25
N GLU A 35 0.28 0.92 -11.90
CA GLU A 35 -0.29 0.08 -12.96
C GLU A 35 0.65 -0.01 -14.14
N ARG A 36 1.35 1.07 -14.47
CA ARG A 36 2.37 1.03 -15.54
C ARG A 36 3.53 0.12 -15.18
N GLN A 37 3.75 -0.12 -13.90
CA GLN A 37 4.82 -1.00 -13.44
C GLN A 37 4.34 -2.42 -13.17
N GLY A 38 3.09 -2.73 -13.52
CA GLY A 38 2.58 -4.08 -13.42
C GLY A 38 1.92 -4.43 -12.09
N VAL A 39 1.66 -3.44 -11.25
CA VAL A 39 0.93 -3.66 -9.99
C VAL A 39 -0.56 -3.59 -10.25
N ALA A 40 -1.31 -4.52 -9.69
CA ALA A 40 -2.78 -4.49 -9.79
C ALA A 40 -3.33 -3.62 -8.67
N VAL A 41 -3.71 -2.38 -8.98
CA VAL A 41 -4.31 -1.49 -7.99
C VAL A 41 -5.79 -1.82 -7.89
N VAL A 42 -6.16 -2.50 -6.80
CA VAL A 42 -7.51 -3.05 -6.66
C VAL A 42 -8.49 -2.09 -6.00
N GLY A 43 -8.01 -1.02 -5.41
CA GLY A 43 -8.91 -0.02 -4.85
C GLY A 43 -8.19 1.22 -4.37
N LEU A 44 -8.92 2.33 -4.42
CA LEU A 44 -8.48 3.61 -3.89
C LEU A 44 -9.49 4.01 -2.82
N VAL A 45 -8.99 4.34 -1.64
CA VAL A 45 -9.85 4.70 -0.51
C VAL A 45 -9.45 6.10 -0.03
N SER A 46 -10.40 7.01 0.03
CA SER A 46 -10.11 8.41 0.35
C SER A 46 -10.39 8.79 1.80
N SER A 47 -10.85 7.87 2.62
CA SER A 47 -11.10 8.18 4.03
C SER A 47 -10.74 7.01 4.93
N ALA A 48 -10.25 7.33 6.13
CA ALA A 48 -9.96 6.32 7.13
C ALA A 48 -11.21 5.59 7.58
N ALA A 49 -12.36 6.29 7.57
CA ALA A 49 -13.61 5.70 8.03
C ALA A 49 -14.04 4.49 7.18
N ASP A 50 -13.78 4.56 5.88
CA ASP A 50 -14.16 3.47 4.96
C ASP A 50 -13.05 2.43 4.78
N ALA A 51 -11.84 2.75 5.21
CA ALA A 51 -10.68 1.96 4.83
C ALA A 51 -10.71 0.53 5.34
N VAL A 52 -11.09 0.33 6.60
CA VAL A 52 -11.07 -1.02 7.18
C VAL A 52 -11.99 -1.95 6.42
N GLU A 53 -13.22 -1.53 6.20
CA GLU A 53 -14.20 -2.35 5.50
C GLU A 53 -13.79 -2.59 4.05
N ARG A 54 -13.38 -1.53 3.34
CA ARG A 54 -12.99 -1.64 1.94
C ARG A 54 -11.77 -2.55 1.76
N VAL A 55 -10.77 -2.39 2.61
CA VAL A 55 -9.58 -3.23 2.52
C VAL A 55 -9.91 -4.69 2.80
N GLN A 56 -10.78 -4.93 3.77
CA GLN A 56 -11.20 -6.30 4.05
C GLN A 56 -11.92 -6.93 2.87
N GLU A 57 -12.79 -6.18 2.21
CA GLU A 57 -13.50 -6.65 1.01
C GLU A 57 -12.55 -6.92 -0.16
N LEU A 58 -11.57 -6.05 -0.34
CA LEU A 58 -10.63 -6.15 -1.46
C LEU A 58 -9.57 -7.22 -1.23
N ALA A 59 -9.24 -7.50 0.02
CA ALA A 59 -8.22 -8.48 0.41
C ALA A 59 -6.92 -8.30 -0.38
N PRO A 60 -6.30 -7.10 -0.36
CA PRO A 60 -5.07 -6.86 -1.12
C PRO A 60 -3.87 -7.51 -0.45
N ASP A 61 -2.81 -7.73 -1.24
CA ASP A 61 -1.54 -8.21 -0.71
C ASP A 61 -0.85 -7.13 0.11
N VAL A 62 -0.96 -5.88 -0.34
CA VAL A 62 -0.35 -4.73 0.32
C VAL A 62 -1.31 -3.55 0.28
N THR A 63 -1.30 -2.76 1.35
CA THR A 63 -2.07 -1.52 1.41
C THR A 63 -1.13 -0.38 1.73
N LEU A 64 -1.13 0.63 0.87
CA LEU A 64 -0.37 1.85 1.11
C LEU A 64 -1.26 2.78 1.92
N VAL A 65 -0.77 3.29 3.04
CA VAL A 65 -1.57 4.12 3.94
C VAL A 65 -0.81 5.41 4.24
N ASP A 66 -1.41 6.54 3.86
CA ASP A 66 -0.84 7.85 4.21
C ASP A 66 -0.87 8.01 5.72
N VAL A 67 0.22 8.51 6.29
CA VAL A 67 0.30 8.75 7.74
C VAL A 67 -0.68 9.84 8.18
N ASP A 68 -1.06 10.75 7.28
CA ASP A 68 -1.98 11.85 7.58
C ASP A 68 -3.22 11.72 6.70
N LEU A 69 -4.34 11.39 7.30
CA LEU A 69 -5.59 11.14 6.60
C LEU A 69 -6.65 12.20 6.97
N GLY A 70 -6.22 13.47 6.98
CA GLY A 70 -7.16 14.57 7.18
C GLY A 70 -7.80 14.55 8.55
N GLY A 71 -7.00 14.44 9.60
CA GLY A 71 -7.49 14.39 10.97
C GLY A 71 -7.50 12.99 11.56
N ALA A 72 -7.29 11.97 10.74
CA ALA A 72 -7.13 10.59 11.21
C ALA A 72 -5.67 10.17 11.00
N SER A 73 -5.20 9.25 11.82
CA SER A 73 -3.82 8.79 11.78
C SER A 73 -3.69 7.50 10.96
N GLY A 74 -2.77 7.52 9.98
CA GLY A 74 -2.43 6.32 9.24
C GLY A 74 -1.80 5.25 10.11
N PHE A 75 -1.09 5.65 11.17
CA PHE A 75 -0.51 4.68 12.11
C PHE A 75 -1.60 3.92 12.87
N GLU A 76 -2.65 4.62 13.27
CA GLU A 76 -3.80 3.97 13.91
C GLU A 76 -4.51 3.03 12.95
N LEU A 77 -4.70 3.48 11.71
CA LEU A 77 -5.35 2.66 10.70
C LEU A 77 -4.55 1.37 10.45
N ALA A 78 -3.22 1.47 10.41
CA ALA A 78 -2.38 0.29 10.18
C ALA A 78 -2.63 -0.80 11.21
N ARG A 79 -2.90 -0.43 12.45
CA ARG A 79 -3.21 -1.40 13.51
C ARG A 79 -4.53 -2.11 13.30
N ARG A 80 -5.40 -1.54 12.49
CA ARG A 80 -6.74 -2.08 12.22
C ARG A 80 -6.80 -2.88 10.91
N LEU A 81 -5.63 -3.09 10.27
CA LEU A 81 -5.54 -3.81 9.01
C LEU A 81 -4.57 -4.99 9.13
N PRO A 82 -4.87 -5.97 10.02
CA PRO A 82 -3.91 -7.04 10.28
C PRO A 82 -3.76 -8.06 9.15
N ASP A 83 -4.71 -8.11 8.23
CA ASP A 83 -4.75 -9.14 7.20
C ASP A 83 -4.07 -8.73 5.90
N THR A 84 -3.46 -7.56 5.87
CA THR A 84 -2.72 -7.08 4.70
C THR A 84 -1.36 -6.56 5.17
N GLN A 85 -0.37 -6.57 4.28
CA GLN A 85 0.89 -5.90 4.56
C GLN A 85 0.67 -4.40 4.39
N VAL A 86 1.03 -3.62 5.40
CA VAL A 86 0.85 -2.16 5.33
C VAL A 86 2.20 -1.50 5.10
N ILE A 87 2.24 -0.60 4.12
CA ILE A 87 3.37 0.30 3.92
C ILE A 87 2.85 1.71 4.13
N LEU A 88 3.47 2.41 5.08
CA LEU A 88 3.10 3.80 5.36
C LEU A 88 3.74 4.71 4.33
N ILE A 89 3.00 5.71 3.88
CA ILE A 89 3.51 6.68 2.90
C ILE A 89 3.29 8.08 3.44
N SER A 90 4.15 9.01 3.03
CA SER A 90 4.04 10.40 3.46
C SER A 90 4.76 11.31 2.48
N ALA A 91 4.34 12.58 2.44
CA ALA A 91 5.07 13.62 1.71
C ALA A 91 6.39 13.96 2.40
N TYR A 92 6.56 13.55 3.65
CA TYR A 92 7.76 13.82 4.45
C TYR A 92 8.64 12.58 4.54
N ASP A 93 9.85 12.74 5.06
CA ASP A 93 10.81 11.65 5.14
C ASP A 93 10.54 10.74 6.34
N GLU A 94 11.03 9.51 6.24
CA GLU A 94 10.84 8.51 7.30
C GLU A 94 11.39 8.98 8.64
N GLU A 95 12.52 9.70 8.65
CA GLU A 95 13.13 10.12 9.89
C GLU A 95 12.24 11.04 10.71
N ASP A 96 11.28 11.72 10.07
CA ASP A 96 10.31 12.55 10.78
C ASP A 96 9.34 11.71 11.61
N PHE A 97 9.23 10.42 11.30
CA PHE A 97 8.28 9.52 11.92
C PHE A 97 8.92 8.24 12.46
N ALA A 98 10.25 8.26 12.62
CA ALA A 98 11.00 7.02 12.90
C ALA A 98 10.46 6.22 14.09
N GLU A 99 10.13 6.88 15.18
CA GLU A 99 9.62 6.18 16.36
C GLU A 99 8.24 5.59 16.10
N LEU A 100 7.37 6.35 15.45
CA LEU A 100 6.02 5.88 15.14
C LEU A 100 6.05 4.70 14.17
N VAL A 101 6.94 4.75 13.18
CA VAL A 101 7.10 3.65 12.23
C VAL A 101 7.59 2.41 12.97
N ALA A 102 8.58 2.57 13.83
CA ALA A 102 9.17 1.44 14.57
C ALA A 102 8.15 0.75 15.47
N GLU A 103 7.20 1.51 16.02
CA GLU A 103 6.16 0.98 16.90
C GLU A 103 4.95 0.43 16.15
N SER A 104 4.87 0.66 14.85
CA SER A 104 3.72 0.25 14.07
C SER A 104 3.87 -1.18 13.54
N PRO A 105 2.77 -1.85 13.20
CA PRO A 105 2.84 -3.17 12.56
C PRO A 105 3.17 -3.11 11.08
N ALA A 106 3.44 -1.93 10.52
CA ALA A 106 3.71 -1.77 9.10
C ALA A 106 4.96 -2.50 8.66
N ALA A 107 4.96 -2.97 7.43
CA ALA A 107 6.13 -3.61 6.83
C ALA A 107 7.23 -2.59 6.53
N GLY A 108 6.87 -1.31 6.36
CA GLY A 108 7.84 -0.27 6.10
C GLY A 108 7.19 1.06 5.82
N PHE A 109 8.01 1.98 5.36
CA PHE A 109 7.63 3.37 5.08
C PHE A 109 8.27 3.81 3.78
N LEU A 110 7.54 4.57 2.98
CA LEU A 110 8.08 5.22 1.79
C LEU A 110 7.63 6.68 1.77
N SER A 111 8.54 7.58 1.43
CA SER A 111 8.11 8.92 1.09
C SER A 111 7.44 8.86 -0.28
N LYS A 112 6.45 9.71 -0.52
CA LYS A 112 5.67 9.64 -1.76
C LYS A 112 6.52 9.70 -3.03
N PRO A 113 7.58 10.55 -3.10
CA PRO A 113 8.43 10.56 -4.30
C PRO A 113 9.18 9.26 -4.55
N GLN A 114 9.34 8.42 -3.54
CA GLN A 114 10.06 7.14 -3.66
C GLN A 114 9.17 5.98 -4.05
N LEU A 115 7.87 6.22 -4.20
CA LEU A 115 6.91 5.16 -4.48
C LEU A 115 7.20 4.50 -5.82
N SER A 116 7.35 3.17 -5.81
CA SER A 116 7.52 2.36 -7.02
C SER A 116 7.20 0.92 -6.65
N ARG A 117 6.94 0.11 -7.67
CA ARG A 117 6.76 -1.32 -7.47
C ARG A 117 7.98 -1.94 -6.80
N ARG A 118 9.18 -1.54 -7.26
CA ARG A 118 10.42 -2.09 -6.72
C ARG A 118 10.59 -1.76 -5.24
N ALA A 119 10.31 -0.51 -4.87
CA ALA A 119 10.42 -0.09 -3.48
C ALA A 119 9.44 -0.86 -2.59
N ILE A 120 8.23 -1.07 -3.08
CA ILE A 120 7.22 -1.86 -2.36
C ILE A 120 7.72 -3.30 -2.18
N SER A 121 8.17 -3.92 -3.26
CA SER A 121 8.65 -5.30 -3.22
C SER A 121 9.84 -5.48 -2.29
N ASP A 122 10.75 -4.51 -2.30
CA ASP A 122 11.92 -4.56 -1.41
C ASP A 122 11.50 -4.54 0.06
N LEU A 123 10.53 -3.70 0.42
CA LEU A 123 10.05 -3.65 1.80
C LEU A 123 9.34 -4.94 2.20
N LEU A 124 8.55 -5.52 1.32
CA LEU A 124 7.85 -6.76 1.62
C LEU A 124 8.79 -7.93 1.77
N SER A 125 9.88 -7.96 1.02
CA SER A 125 10.83 -9.08 1.09
C SER A 125 11.82 -8.99 2.23
N ARG A 126 11.82 -7.90 2.98
CA ARG A 126 12.67 -7.75 4.18
C ARG A 126 12.13 -8.48 5.40
N ARG A 127 10.96 -9.06 5.30
CA ARG A 127 10.27 -9.66 6.44
C ARG A 127 10.69 -11.08 6.72
#